data_f6ade3ff29753c956fbed592723d8915
#
_entry.id   f6ade3ff29753c956fbed592723d8915
#
_cell.length_a   1.000
_cell.length_b   1.000
_cell.length_c   1.000
_cell.angle_alpha   90.00
_cell.angle_beta   90.00
_cell.angle_gamma   90.00
#
_symmetry.space_group_name_H-M   'P 1'
#
loop_
_entity.id
_entity.type
_entity.pdbx_description
1 polymer ?
#
loop_
_entity_poly.entity_id
_entity_poly.type
_entity_poly.pdbx_seq_one_letter_code
_entity_poly.pdbx_strand_id
1 'polypeptide(L)'
;MTDLTMMRLHDGAEFWTAVSGTGPPVVCLHGGPGLWDYLAPLAALLDDMFTIVRFDQRGCGRSTGGGPFTIEQAVDDLDQIRACLGFDRWAVAGHSWGAELAIRYAARHPERVTAVAYIAGVGAGNDFWGAYVVERDRRLGNDRERLTALSARPASDRTPDEERERCLLQWRPDFSPTSAAAEHALALWDTRPAGAAVNETANRELWADRATEDLHRAAGRVSCPVTMLFGADDPRPWTASESLLAALPNARRIVFNCAGHAPWAERPADTRQLIIDALRPAVSRPGYYVD
;
A
#
# COMPACT_ATOMS: atom_id res chain seq x y z
N MET A 1 2.43 14.04 -18.35
CA MET A 1 1.05 13.73 -18.75
C MET A 1 0.73 12.36 -18.20
N THR A 2 -0.46 12.12 -17.66
CA THR A 2 -0.87 10.81 -17.13
C THR A 2 -1.73 10.11 -18.16
N ASP A 3 -1.30 8.93 -18.60
CA ASP A 3 -2.08 8.08 -19.50
C ASP A 3 -2.98 7.18 -18.65
N LEU A 4 -4.30 7.29 -18.89
CA LEU A 4 -5.32 6.49 -18.23
C LEU A 4 -5.83 5.42 -19.18
N THR A 5 -5.86 4.18 -18.74
CA THR A 5 -6.27 3.06 -19.61
C THR A 5 -7.07 2.03 -18.81
N MET A 6 -8.01 1.37 -19.51
CA MET A 6 -8.61 0.11 -19.07
C MET A 6 -7.84 -1.03 -19.73
N MET A 7 -7.17 -1.84 -18.91
CA MET A 7 -6.36 -2.97 -19.37
C MET A 7 -7.12 -4.27 -19.13
N ARG A 8 -7.28 -5.09 -20.17
CA ARG A 8 -7.94 -6.38 -20.05
C ARG A 8 -6.92 -7.48 -19.82
N LEU A 9 -7.09 -8.24 -18.73
CA LEU A 9 -6.26 -9.40 -18.41
C LEU A 9 -6.80 -10.68 -19.07
N HIS A 10 -6.05 -11.77 -18.94
CA HIS A 10 -6.30 -13.03 -19.64
C HIS A 10 -7.65 -13.67 -19.28
N ASP A 11 -8.12 -13.49 -18.06
CA ASP A 11 -9.42 -13.98 -17.58
C ASP A 11 -10.60 -13.07 -17.93
N GLY A 12 -10.33 -11.96 -18.62
CA GLY A 12 -11.31 -10.99 -19.03
C GLY A 12 -11.60 -9.87 -18.03
N ALA A 13 -10.98 -9.88 -16.84
CA ALA A 13 -11.07 -8.77 -15.90
C ALA A 13 -10.41 -7.51 -16.49
N GLU A 14 -11.02 -6.37 -16.24
CA GLU A 14 -10.54 -5.08 -16.74
C GLU A 14 -10.00 -4.25 -15.58
N PHE A 15 -8.76 -3.82 -15.70
CA PHE A 15 -8.04 -3.06 -14.69
C PHE A 15 -7.87 -1.61 -15.13
N TRP A 16 -8.36 -0.71 -14.31
CA TRP A 16 -8.01 0.69 -14.47
C TRP A 16 -6.55 0.90 -14.09
N THR A 17 -5.80 1.51 -15.00
CA THR A 17 -4.38 1.83 -14.81
C THR A 17 -4.11 3.29 -15.14
N ALA A 18 -3.14 3.86 -14.46
CA ALA A 18 -2.61 5.19 -14.71
C ALA A 18 -1.09 5.12 -14.80
N VAL A 19 -0.53 5.66 -15.87
CA VAL A 19 0.91 5.75 -16.08
C VAL A 19 1.32 7.20 -16.17
N SER A 20 2.27 7.65 -15.36
CA SER A 20 2.78 9.02 -15.38
C SER A 20 4.31 9.04 -15.27
N GLY A 21 4.91 10.16 -15.69
CA GLY A 21 6.34 10.37 -15.59
C GLY A 21 7.18 9.65 -16.65
N THR A 22 8.47 9.74 -16.50
CA THR A 22 9.47 9.10 -17.39
C THR A 22 10.67 8.64 -16.58
N GLY A 23 11.27 7.52 -16.96
CA GLY A 23 12.42 6.94 -16.27
C GLY A 23 12.22 5.46 -15.95
N PRO A 24 12.99 4.87 -15.02
CA PRO A 24 12.82 3.48 -14.61
C PRO A 24 11.40 3.20 -14.10
N PRO A 25 10.79 2.07 -14.47
CA PRO A 25 9.41 1.79 -14.09
C PRO A 25 9.27 1.43 -12.61
N VAL A 26 8.25 1.98 -11.99
CA VAL A 26 7.83 1.71 -10.61
C VAL A 26 6.33 1.47 -10.59
N VAL A 27 5.89 0.38 -9.99
CA VAL A 27 4.47 0.16 -9.71
C VAL A 27 4.16 0.53 -8.26
N CYS A 28 3.07 1.28 -8.06
CA CYS A 28 2.54 1.63 -6.75
C CYS A 28 1.34 0.75 -6.42
N LEU A 29 1.41 0.05 -5.29
CA LEU A 29 0.38 -0.86 -4.81
C LEU A 29 -0.36 -0.24 -3.62
N HIS A 30 -1.65 0.04 -3.80
CA HIS A 30 -2.48 0.62 -2.75
C HIS A 30 -2.83 -0.39 -1.65
N GLY A 31 -3.21 0.12 -0.50
CA GLY A 31 -3.62 -0.65 0.67
C GLY A 31 -5.11 -1.01 0.68
N GLY A 32 -5.58 -1.37 1.82
CA GLY A 32 -6.92 -1.85 2.12
C GLY A 32 -6.83 -3.18 2.86
N PRO A 33 -6.87 -4.33 2.20
CA PRO A 33 -7.32 -4.56 0.81
C PRO A 33 -8.77 -4.13 0.59
N GLY A 34 -9.20 -4.07 -0.66
CA GLY A 34 -10.60 -3.72 -0.99
C GLY A 34 -10.86 -2.22 -1.21
N LEU A 35 -9.84 -1.36 -1.07
CA LEU A 35 -9.93 0.07 -1.40
C LEU A 35 -9.64 0.30 -2.90
N TRP A 36 -9.74 1.54 -3.33
CA TRP A 36 -9.31 2.04 -4.65
C TRP A 36 -7.87 2.56 -4.59
N ASP A 37 -7.31 2.90 -5.74
CA ASP A 37 -6.02 3.59 -5.80
C ASP A 37 -6.14 5.03 -5.26
N TYR A 38 -5.48 5.28 -4.15
CA TYR A 38 -5.34 6.57 -3.48
C TYR A 38 -3.91 7.11 -3.54
N LEU A 39 -3.03 6.48 -4.32
CA LEU A 39 -1.60 6.79 -4.34
C LEU A 39 -1.23 7.87 -5.37
N ALA A 40 -2.21 8.57 -5.98
CA ALA A 40 -1.93 9.66 -6.88
C ALA A 40 -1.02 10.76 -6.27
N PRO A 41 -1.20 11.19 -5.01
CA PRO A 41 -0.30 12.16 -4.39
C PRO A 41 1.13 11.62 -4.21
N LEU A 42 1.28 10.34 -3.88
CA LEU A 42 2.59 9.69 -3.81
C LEU A 42 3.27 9.64 -5.18
N ALA A 43 2.53 9.25 -6.22
CA ALA A 43 3.03 9.20 -7.59
C ALA A 43 3.53 10.57 -8.07
N ALA A 44 2.80 11.64 -7.77
CA ALA A 44 3.17 13.01 -8.13
C ALA A 44 4.48 13.50 -7.45
N LEU A 45 4.89 12.86 -6.35
CA LEU A 45 6.20 13.13 -5.75
C LEU A 45 7.35 12.47 -6.50
N LEU A 46 7.09 11.53 -7.41
CA LEU A 46 8.09 10.62 -7.97
C LEU A 46 8.15 10.64 -9.50
N ASP A 47 7.14 11.16 -10.18
CA ASP A 47 6.96 11.03 -11.64
C ASP A 47 7.91 11.91 -12.48
N ASP A 48 8.68 12.79 -11.85
CA ASP A 48 9.82 13.48 -12.47
C ASP A 48 11.10 12.61 -12.53
N MET A 49 11.12 11.48 -11.81
CA MET A 49 12.28 10.58 -11.71
C MET A 49 12.01 9.17 -12.22
N PHE A 50 10.73 8.75 -12.26
CA PHE A 50 10.31 7.40 -12.59
C PHE A 50 9.10 7.39 -13.51
N THR A 51 8.95 6.31 -14.26
CA THR A 51 7.66 5.96 -14.87
C THR A 51 6.82 5.27 -13.81
N ILE A 52 5.80 5.95 -13.30
CA ILE A 52 4.95 5.45 -12.22
C ILE A 52 3.70 4.79 -12.77
N VAL A 53 3.50 3.54 -12.42
CA VAL A 53 2.29 2.77 -12.72
C VAL A 53 1.44 2.67 -11.46
N ARG A 54 0.16 3.03 -11.57
CA ARG A 54 -0.85 2.85 -10.52
C ARG A 54 -2.06 2.14 -11.11
N PHE A 55 -2.77 1.38 -10.32
CA PHE A 55 -3.97 0.68 -10.76
C PHE A 55 -4.91 0.42 -9.58
N ASP A 56 -6.20 0.27 -9.87
CA ASP A 56 -7.13 -0.29 -8.91
C ASP A 56 -7.01 -1.82 -8.91
N GLN A 57 -6.82 -2.45 -7.74
CA GLN A 57 -6.74 -3.91 -7.62
C GLN A 57 -8.06 -4.57 -8.04
N ARG A 58 -8.04 -5.88 -8.28
CA ARG A 58 -9.18 -6.68 -8.76
C ARG A 58 -10.46 -6.39 -7.98
N GLY A 59 -11.54 -6.08 -8.69
CA GLY A 59 -12.86 -5.79 -8.11
C GLY A 59 -12.92 -4.55 -7.23
N CYS A 60 -11.92 -3.67 -7.30
CA CYS A 60 -11.80 -2.46 -6.49
C CYS A 60 -11.89 -1.21 -7.38
N GLY A 61 -12.39 -0.11 -6.82
CA GLY A 61 -12.40 1.18 -7.49
C GLY A 61 -13.09 1.15 -8.86
N ARG A 62 -12.31 1.31 -9.93
CA ARG A 62 -12.73 1.30 -11.35
C ARG A 62 -12.47 -0.04 -12.03
N SER A 63 -11.71 -0.93 -11.37
CA SER A 63 -11.39 -2.25 -11.91
C SER A 63 -12.52 -3.24 -11.69
N THR A 64 -12.68 -4.16 -12.64
CA THR A 64 -13.64 -5.27 -12.58
C THR A 64 -12.99 -6.56 -12.08
N GLY A 65 -13.70 -7.66 -12.14
CA GLY A 65 -13.28 -8.99 -11.74
C GLY A 65 -13.89 -9.42 -10.41
N GLY A 66 -14.35 -10.65 -10.39
CA GLY A 66 -14.90 -11.31 -9.20
C GLY A 66 -13.85 -12.11 -8.45
N GLY A 67 -14.26 -12.68 -7.32
CA GLY A 67 -13.44 -13.62 -6.56
C GLY A 67 -13.25 -14.97 -7.26
N PRO A 68 -12.53 -15.88 -6.60
CA PRO A 68 -12.01 -15.71 -5.25
C PRO A 68 -10.88 -14.67 -5.18
N PHE A 69 -10.91 -13.83 -4.14
CA PHE A 69 -9.86 -12.84 -3.90
C PHE A 69 -8.75 -13.49 -3.07
N THR A 70 -7.71 -13.96 -3.76
CA THR A 70 -6.55 -14.60 -3.14
C THR A 70 -5.27 -13.80 -3.40
N ILE A 71 -4.28 -14.01 -2.55
CA ILE A 71 -2.95 -13.40 -2.72
C ILE A 71 -2.29 -13.92 -4.01
N GLU A 72 -2.46 -15.19 -4.34
CA GLU A 72 -1.94 -15.76 -5.57
C GLU A 72 -2.52 -15.04 -6.79
N GLN A 73 -3.84 -14.83 -6.84
CA GLN A 73 -4.48 -14.07 -7.92
C GLN A 73 -3.98 -12.62 -7.99
N ALA A 74 -3.82 -11.96 -6.84
CA ALA A 74 -3.31 -10.59 -6.81
C ALA A 74 -1.86 -10.49 -7.34
N VAL A 75 -1.02 -11.48 -7.05
CA VAL A 75 0.34 -11.59 -7.58
C VAL A 75 0.33 -11.83 -9.09
N ASP A 76 -0.54 -12.72 -9.57
CA ASP A 76 -0.67 -13.03 -11.00
C ASP A 76 -1.23 -11.82 -11.79
N ASP A 77 -2.23 -11.11 -11.24
CA ASP A 77 -2.74 -9.87 -11.83
C ASP A 77 -1.63 -8.83 -12.01
N LEU A 78 -0.81 -8.66 -10.98
CA LEU A 78 0.30 -7.71 -11.00
C LEU A 78 1.34 -8.06 -12.08
N ASP A 79 1.69 -9.34 -12.25
CA ASP A 79 2.63 -9.75 -13.30
C ASP A 79 2.04 -9.61 -14.71
N GLN A 80 0.74 -9.87 -14.88
CA GLN A 80 0.05 -9.62 -16.13
C GLN A 80 0.04 -8.14 -16.50
N ILE A 81 -0.23 -7.24 -15.54
CA ILE A 81 -0.17 -5.78 -15.76
C ILE A 81 1.24 -5.36 -16.21
N ARG A 82 2.29 -5.86 -15.53
CA ARG A 82 3.68 -5.61 -15.93
C ARG A 82 3.93 -6.02 -17.38
N ALA A 83 3.53 -7.24 -17.73
CA ALA A 83 3.75 -7.79 -19.07
C ALA A 83 2.97 -7.01 -20.15
N CYS A 84 1.71 -6.65 -19.89
CA CYS A 84 0.90 -5.86 -20.81
C CYS A 84 1.48 -4.46 -21.05
N LEU A 85 2.15 -3.86 -20.06
CA LEU A 85 2.87 -2.59 -20.21
C LEU A 85 4.24 -2.73 -20.86
N GLY A 86 4.70 -3.95 -21.14
CA GLY A 86 5.96 -4.22 -21.82
C GLY A 86 7.20 -4.04 -20.94
N PHE A 87 7.05 -4.03 -19.62
CA PHE A 87 8.18 -3.92 -18.71
C PHE A 87 8.78 -5.30 -18.41
N ASP A 88 10.07 -5.50 -18.68
CA ASP A 88 10.78 -6.71 -18.27
C ASP A 88 10.90 -6.79 -16.75
N ARG A 89 11.21 -5.67 -16.12
CA ARG A 89 11.39 -5.51 -14.67
C ARG A 89 10.88 -4.14 -14.22
N TRP A 90 10.51 -4.04 -12.97
CA TRP A 90 10.16 -2.77 -12.32
C TRP A 90 10.55 -2.76 -10.84
N ALA A 91 10.56 -1.59 -10.22
CA ALA A 91 10.56 -1.48 -8.77
C ALA A 91 9.11 -1.46 -8.26
N VAL A 92 8.93 -1.81 -7.00
CA VAL A 92 7.60 -1.91 -6.38
C VAL A 92 7.55 -1.02 -5.14
N ALA A 93 6.61 -0.08 -5.10
CA ALA A 93 6.29 0.74 -3.94
C ALA A 93 4.92 0.32 -3.40
N GLY A 94 4.89 -0.43 -2.31
CA GLY A 94 3.64 -0.89 -1.71
C GLY A 94 3.33 -0.19 -0.41
N HIS A 95 2.07 0.21 -0.22
CA HIS A 95 1.59 0.83 1.00
C HIS A 95 0.63 -0.08 1.76
N SER A 96 0.85 -0.23 3.08
CA SER A 96 -0.04 -0.99 3.96
C SER A 96 -0.20 -2.45 3.48
N TRP A 97 -1.40 -2.89 3.14
CA TRP A 97 -1.63 -4.16 2.44
C TRP A 97 -0.80 -4.30 1.16
N GLY A 98 -0.69 -3.24 0.36
CA GLY A 98 0.14 -3.23 -0.85
C GLY A 98 1.62 -3.48 -0.56
N ALA A 99 2.10 -3.17 0.64
CA ALA A 99 3.47 -3.48 1.06
C ALA A 99 3.66 -4.99 1.26
N GLU A 100 2.68 -5.69 1.81
CA GLU A 100 2.70 -7.16 1.88
C GLU A 100 2.66 -7.78 0.48
N LEU A 101 1.75 -7.31 -0.38
CA LEU A 101 1.67 -7.77 -1.77
C LEU A 101 3.00 -7.57 -2.52
N ALA A 102 3.71 -6.47 -2.26
CA ALA A 102 5.04 -6.20 -2.83
C ALA A 102 6.07 -7.28 -2.44
N ILE A 103 6.11 -7.71 -1.17
CA ILE A 103 7.00 -8.78 -0.71
C ILE A 103 6.62 -10.11 -1.35
N ARG A 104 5.34 -10.45 -1.42
CA ARG A 104 4.86 -11.71 -2.02
C ARG A 104 5.17 -11.76 -3.52
N TYR A 105 4.96 -10.65 -4.22
CA TYR A 105 5.30 -10.53 -5.63
C TYR A 105 6.81 -10.66 -5.86
N ALA A 106 7.64 -9.95 -5.09
CA ALA A 106 9.09 -10.04 -5.19
C ALA A 106 9.64 -11.44 -4.86
N ALA A 107 8.99 -12.17 -3.95
CA ALA A 107 9.33 -13.55 -3.61
C ALA A 107 8.95 -14.56 -4.71
N ARG A 108 7.84 -14.29 -5.42
CA ARG A 108 7.33 -15.14 -6.52
C ARG A 108 8.07 -14.89 -7.82
N HIS A 109 8.45 -13.64 -8.07
CA HIS A 109 9.08 -13.17 -9.31
C HIS A 109 10.37 -12.37 -9.03
N PRO A 110 11.39 -12.99 -8.39
CA PRO A 110 12.61 -12.28 -7.99
C PRO A 110 13.36 -11.68 -9.19
N GLU A 111 13.22 -12.26 -10.38
CA GLU A 111 13.82 -11.78 -11.62
C GLU A 111 13.10 -10.54 -12.19
N ARG A 112 11.88 -10.23 -11.74
CA ARG A 112 11.04 -9.13 -12.22
C ARG A 112 11.12 -7.87 -11.36
N VAL A 113 11.65 -7.99 -10.13
CA VAL A 113 11.69 -6.88 -9.18
C VAL A 113 13.11 -6.35 -9.00
N THR A 114 13.29 -5.04 -9.16
CA THR A 114 14.60 -4.40 -8.99
C THR A 114 14.84 -3.90 -7.56
N ALA A 115 13.79 -3.42 -6.88
CA ALA A 115 13.81 -2.97 -5.49
C ALA A 115 12.39 -2.89 -4.94
N VAL A 116 12.25 -2.90 -3.62
CA VAL A 116 10.96 -2.72 -2.93
C VAL A 116 11.04 -1.57 -1.93
N ALA A 117 10.11 -0.62 -2.04
CA ALA A 117 9.75 0.31 -0.98
C ALA A 117 8.50 -0.24 -0.26
N TYR A 118 8.70 -0.75 0.94
CA TYR A 118 7.66 -1.28 1.83
C TYR A 118 7.21 -0.15 2.75
N ILE A 119 6.06 0.46 2.48
CA ILE A 119 5.62 1.70 3.15
C ILE A 119 4.49 1.36 4.13
N ALA A 120 4.73 1.61 5.41
CA ALA A 120 3.76 1.44 6.50
C ALA A 120 3.01 0.09 6.47
N GLY A 121 3.70 -0.98 6.09
CA GLY A 121 3.11 -2.33 6.09
C GLY A 121 3.00 -2.89 7.51
N VAL A 122 2.17 -3.91 7.67
CA VAL A 122 1.75 -4.43 8.98
C VAL A 122 2.53 -5.64 9.49
N GLY A 123 3.62 -6.02 8.80
CA GLY A 123 4.41 -7.20 9.17
C GLY A 123 3.78 -8.52 8.72
N ALA A 124 4.33 -9.63 9.21
CA ALA A 124 3.94 -10.97 8.77
C ALA A 124 2.79 -11.59 9.57
N GLY A 125 2.52 -11.06 10.77
CA GLY A 125 1.48 -11.58 11.66
C GLY A 125 0.30 -10.62 11.83
N ASN A 126 -0.54 -10.96 12.80
CA ASN A 126 -1.65 -10.12 13.25
C ASN A 126 -1.35 -9.40 14.57
N ASP A 127 -0.10 -9.43 15.02
CA ASP A 127 0.34 -8.90 16.33
C ASP A 127 0.12 -7.39 16.45
N PHE A 128 0.09 -6.68 15.33
CA PHE A 128 -0.21 -5.24 15.29
C PHE A 128 -1.65 -4.91 15.69
N TRP A 129 -2.60 -5.86 15.52
CA TRP A 129 -4.04 -5.55 15.55
C TRP A 129 -4.50 -5.06 16.92
N GLY A 130 -4.05 -5.72 18.00
CA GLY A 130 -4.42 -5.32 19.36
C GLY A 130 -3.93 -3.90 19.70
N ALA A 131 -2.68 -3.60 19.39
CA ALA A 131 -2.09 -2.28 19.61
C ALA A 131 -2.78 -1.21 18.73
N TYR A 132 -3.05 -1.52 17.46
CA TYR A 132 -3.78 -0.65 16.54
C TYR A 132 -5.16 -0.27 17.09
N VAL A 133 -5.97 -1.25 17.51
CA VAL A 133 -7.33 -0.99 18.02
C VAL A 133 -7.28 -0.08 19.25
N VAL A 134 -6.38 -0.36 20.19
CA VAL A 134 -6.22 0.45 21.40
C VAL A 134 -5.87 1.90 21.06
N GLU A 135 -4.88 2.11 20.20
CA GLU A 135 -4.42 3.45 19.85
C GLU A 135 -5.44 4.19 18.97
N ARG A 136 -6.06 3.51 18.01
CA ARG A 136 -7.17 4.05 17.21
C ARG A 136 -8.30 4.55 18.10
N ASP A 137 -8.76 3.72 19.02
CA ASP A 137 -9.88 4.03 19.91
C ASP A 137 -9.54 5.19 20.85
N ARG A 138 -8.30 5.25 21.33
CA ARG A 138 -7.78 6.38 22.10
C ARG A 138 -7.85 7.71 21.30
N ARG A 139 -7.42 7.68 20.02
CA ARG A 139 -7.42 8.86 19.13
C ARG A 139 -8.84 9.27 18.69
N LEU A 140 -9.76 8.32 18.57
CA LEU A 140 -11.16 8.59 18.25
C LEU A 140 -11.90 9.27 19.41
N GLY A 141 -11.58 8.90 20.65
CA GLY A 141 -12.32 9.42 21.81
C GLY A 141 -13.83 9.13 21.71
N ASN A 142 -14.64 10.17 21.79
CA ASN A 142 -16.11 10.05 21.73
C ASN A 142 -16.63 9.55 20.37
N ASP A 143 -15.88 9.69 19.30
CA ASP A 143 -16.30 9.23 17.95
C ASP A 143 -16.22 7.72 17.78
N ARG A 144 -15.62 6.99 18.76
CA ARG A 144 -15.51 5.53 18.71
C ARG A 144 -16.87 4.83 18.62
N GLU A 145 -17.85 5.29 19.40
CA GLU A 145 -19.21 4.68 19.40
C GLU A 145 -19.87 4.85 18.03
N ARG A 146 -19.70 6.02 17.42
CA ARG A 146 -20.25 6.30 16.08
C ARG A 146 -19.60 5.45 15.01
N LEU A 147 -18.27 5.30 15.01
CA LEU A 147 -17.57 4.40 14.10
C LEU A 147 -18.03 2.94 14.26
N THR A 148 -18.19 2.49 15.51
CA THR A 148 -18.67 1.13 15.81
C THR A 148 -20.08 0.90 15.25
N ALA A 149 -20.99 1.85 15.48
CA ALA A 149 -22.37 1.75 14.98
C ALA A 149 -22.44 1.72 13.44
N LEU A 150 -21.65 2.56 12.76
CA LEU A 150 -21.59 2.58 11.30
C LEU A 150 -20.97 1.28 10.75
N SER A 151 -19.93 0.76 11.40
CA SER A 151 -19.20 -0.44 10.95
C SER A 151 -20.00 -1.73 11.18
N ALA A 152 -20.92 -1.75 12.14
CA ALA A 152 -21.79 -2.90 12.41
C ALA A 152 -22.88 -3.10 11.33
N ARG A 153 -23.14 -2.09 10.49
CA ARG A 153 -24.13 -2.17 9.41
C ARG A 153 -23.46 -2.62 8.11
N PRO A 154 -24.12 -3.46 7.29
CA PRO A 154 -23.65 -3.81 5.95
C PRO A 154 -23.44 -2.55 5.10
N ALA A 155 -22.49 -2.60 4.16
CA ALA A 155 -22.22 -1.49 3.24
C ALA A 155 -23.46 -1.07 2.45
N SER A 156 -24.30 -2.05 2.04
CA SER A 156 -25.56 -1.82 1.33
C SER A 156 -26.59 -1.00 2.12
N ASP A 157 -26.49 -0.98 3.43
CA ASP A 157 -27.46 -0.34 4.34
C ASP A 157 -27.00 1.04 4.78
N ARG A 158 -25.79 1.45 4.39
CA ARG A 158 -25.25 2.79 4.66
C ARG A 158 -25.56 3.73 3.51
N THR A 159 -25.99 4.96 3.84
CA THR A 159 -26.06 6.03 2.84
C THR A 159 -24.65 6.44 2.38
N PRO A 160 -24.50 7.11 1.23
CA PRO A 160 -23.20 7.65 0.80
C PRO A 160 -22.52 8.54 1.85
N ASP A 161 -23.30 9.36 2.56
CA ASP A 161 -22.77 10.23 3.63
C ASP A 161 -22.31 9.45 4.85
N GLU A 162 -23.06 8.41 5.25
CA GLU A 162 -22.65 7.51 6.33
C GLU A 162 -21.40 6.71 5.99
N GLU A 163 -21.26 6.26 4.74
CA GLU A 163 -20.04 5.58 4.30
C GLU A 163 -18.84 6.53 4.28
N ARG A 164 -19.04 7.77 3.83
CA ARG A 164 -18.02 8.81 3.91
C ARG A 164 -17.61 9.06 5.37
N GLU A 165 -18.57 9.27 6.25
CA GLU A 165 -18.33 9.49 7.69
C GLU A 165 -17.55 8.32 8.30
N ARG A 166 -17.97 7.07 8.02
CA ARG A 166 -17.29 5.87 8.48
C ARG A 166 -15.84 5.81 8.03
N CYS A 167 -15.56 6.09 6.76
CA CYS A 167 -14.19 6.11 6.24
C CYS A 167 -13.34 7.19 6.87
N LEU A 168 -13.87 8.40 7.02
CA LEU A 168 -13.15 9.52 7.66
C LEU A 168 -12.83 9.23 9.14
N LEU A 169 -13.78 8.66 9.88
CA LEU A 169 -13.56 8.24 11.26
C LEU A 169 -12.53 7.11 11.35
N GLN A 170 -12.56 6.17 10.41
CA GLN A 170 -11.61 5.05 10.36
C GLN A 170 -10.18 5.52 10.06
N TRP A 171 -10.00 6.51 9.16
CA TRP A 171 -8.68 6.91 8.67
C TRP A 171 -8.06 8.10 9.42
N ARG A 172 -8.86 8.97 10.06
CA ARG A 172 -8.31 10.08 10.85
C ARG A 172 -7.27 9.63 11.89
N PRO A 173 -7.49 8.55 12.65
CA PRO A 173 -6.48 8.05 13.59
C PRO A 173 -5.20 7.53 12.95
N ASP A 174 -5.19 7.25 11.66
CA ASP A 174 -4.02 6.74 10.94
C ASP A 174 -2.94 7.82 10.72
N PHE A 175 -3.28 9.09 10.86
CA PHE A 175 -2.35 10.22 10.76
C PHE A 175 -1.79 10.62 12.12
N SER A 176 -0.68 11.37 12.12
CA SER A 176 -0.13 11.97 13.35
C SER A 176 -1.22 12.77 14.08
N PRO A 177 -1.25 12.73 15.41
CA PRO A 177 -2.31 13.37 16.19
C PRO A 177 -2.17 14.90 16.21
N THR A 178 -2.36 15.51 15.06
CA THR A 178 -2.31 16.96 14.82
C THR A 178 -3.67 17.46 14.36
N SER A 179 -3.83 18.77 14.29
CA SER A 179 -5.04 19.41 13.73
C SER A 179 -5.28 19.08 12.26
N ALA A 180 -4.24 18.68 11.52
CA ALA A 180 -4.33 18.34 10.10
C ALA A 180 -4.83 16.89 9.83
N ALA A 181 -4.93 16.03 10.85
CA ALA A 181 -5.31 14.63 10.65
C ALA A 181 -6.67 14.45 9.93
N ALA A 182 -7.64 15.31 10.23
CA ALA A 182 -8.95 15.28 9.56
C ALA A 182 -8.86 15.72 8.09
N GLU A 183 -8.02 16.71 7.77
CA GLU A 183 -7.79 17.17 6.39
C GLU A 183 -7.09 16.09 5.57
N HIS A 184 -6.11 15.40 6.14
CA HIS A 184 -5.44 14.29 5.48
C HIS A 184 -6.39 13.11 5.22
N ALA A 185 -7.26 12.76 6.19
CA ALA A 185 -8.28 11.74 5.98
C ALA A 185 -9.28 12.14 4.88
N LEU A 186 -9.67 13.41 4.83
CA LEU A 186 -10.52 13.94 3.75
C LEU A 186 -9.83 13.88 2.40
N ALA A 187 -8.57 14.32 2.31
CA ALA A 187 -7.79 14.23 1.07
C ALA A 187 -7.66 12.79 0.56
N LEU A 188 -7.55 11.82 1.46
CA LEU A 188 -7.55 10.40 1.10
C LEU A 188 -8.92 9.97 0.54
N TRP A 189 -10.03 10.39 1.18
CA TRP A 189 -11.37 10.13 0.68
C TRP A 189 -11.61 10.75 -0.70
N ASP A 190 -11.11 11.96 -0.94
CA ASP A 190 -11.32 12.69 -2.19
C ASP A 190 -10.61 12.04 -3.40
N THR A 191 -9.71 11.07 -3.18
CA THR A 191 -9.16 10.23 -4.25
C THR A 191 -10.17 9.19 -4.76
N ARG A 192 -11.29 9.01 -4.08
CA ARG A 192 -12.29 7.99 -4.39
C ARG A 192 -12.93 8.22 -5.77
N PRO A 193 -12.89 7.22 -6.66
CA PRO A 193 -13.64 7.30 -7.92
C PRO A 193 -15.14 7.44 -7.67
N ALA A 194 -15.82 8.18 -8.55
CA ALA A 194 -17.28 8.34 -8.45
C ALA A 194 -17.98 6.97 -8.44
N GLY A 195 -18.84 6.76 -7.45
CA GLY A 195 -19.58 5.50 -7.28
C GLY A 195 -18.79 4.33 -6.69
N ALA A 196 -17.46 4.47 -6.49
CA ALA A 196 -16.69 3.40 -5.86
C ALA A 196 -17.06 3.23 -4.38
N ALA A 197 -17.06 1.98 -3.93
CA ALA A 197 -17.23 1.60 -2.53
C ALA A 197 -16.08 0.69 -2.10
N VAL A 198 -15.90 0.53 -0.79
CA VAL A 198 -14.98 -0.48 -0.26
C VAL A 198 -15.50 -1.87 -0.65
N ASN A 199 -14.66 -2.67 -1.29
CA ASN A 199 -15.00 -4.08 -1.55
C ASN A 199 -14.75 -4.89 -0.27
N GLU A 200 -15.78 -4.99 0.58
CA GLU A 200 -15.71 -5.71 1.86
C GLU A 200 -15.45 -7.22 1.67
N THR A 201 -15.86 -7.78 0.54
CA THR A 201 -15.60 -9.20 0.21
C THR A 201 -14.13 -9.41 -0.08
N ALA A 202 -13.53 -8.60 -0.97
CA ALA A 202 -12.10 -8.65 -1.24
C ALA A 202 -11.28 -8.39 0.04
N ASN A 203 -11.70 -7.42 0.86
CA ASN A 203 -11.05 -7.15 2.13
C ASN A 203 -11.04 -8.40 3.02
N ARG A 204 -12.19 -9.00 3.27
CA ARG A 204 -12.32 -10.17 4.14
C ARG A 204 -11.56 -11.39 3.62
N GLU A 205 -11.68 -11.69 2.32
CA GLU A 205 -11.06 -12.87 1.72
C GLU A 205 -9.54 -12.76 1.68
N LEU A 206 -8.99 -11.62 1.29
CA LEU A 206 -7.54 -11.39 1.28
C LEU A 206 -6.93 -11.41 2.68
N TRP A 207 -7.62 -10.84 3.69
CA TRP A 207 -7.17 -10.96 5.07
C TRP A 207 -7.18 -12.40 5.59
N ALA A 208 -8.18 -13.20 5.19
CA ALA A 208 -8.23 -14.62 5.52
C ALA A 208 -7.14 -15.42 4.80
N ASP A 209 -6.86 -15.10 3.55
CA ASP A 209 -5.88 -15.80 2.72
C ASP A 209 -4.43 -15.58 3.17
N ARG A 210 -4.14 -14.52 3.93
CA ARG A 210 -2.81 -14.28 4.52
C ARG A 210 -2.25 -15.48 5.31
N ALA A 211 -3.12 -16.26 5.92
CA ALA A 211 -2.74 -17.42 6.71
C ALA A 211 -2.32 -18.64 5.86
N THR A 212 -2.60 -18.63 4.55
CA THR A 212 -2.36 -19.79 3.66
C THR A 212 -0.88 -19.94 3.28
N GLU A 213 -0.13 -18.84 3.21
CA GLU A 213 1.31 -18.84 2.97
C GLU A 213 2.06 -18.09 4.08
N ASP A 214 3.08 -18.72 4.62
CA ASP A 214 3.99 -18.09 5.58
C ASP A 214 4.80 -16.96 4.92
N LEU A 215 4.48 -15.71 5.26
CA LEU A 215 5.15 -14.53 4.73
C LEU A 215 6.64 -14.49 5.08
N HIS A 216 7.08 -15.05 6.20
CA HIS A 216 8.51 -15.15 6.53
C HIS A 216 9.25 -16.05 5.54
N ARG A 217 8.62 -17.17 5.16
CA ARG A 217 9.18 -18.05 4.12
C ARG A 217 9.24 -17.35 2.77
N ALA A 218 8.20 -16.59 2.41
CA ALA A 218 8.20 -15.79 1.19
C ALA A 218 9.33 -14.75 1.24
N ALA A 219 9.46 -14.01 2.34
CA ALA A 219 10.48 -12.99 2.54
C ALA A 219 11.91 -13.51 2.32
N GLY A 220 12.21 -14.74 2.77
CA GLY A 220 13.51 -15.38 2.55
C GLY A 220 13.90 -15.60 1.08
N ARG A 221 12.92 -15.56 0.16
CA ARG A 221 13.15 -15.68 -1.30
C ARG A 221 13.34 -14.32 -2.00
N VAL A 222 13.13 -13.19 -1.30
CA VAL A 222 13.28 -11.86 -1.89
C VAL A 222 14.77 -11.54 -2.05
N SER A 223 15.23 -11.43 -3.28
CA SER A 223 16.64 -11.20 -3.61
C SER A 223 16.99 -9.71 -3.80
N CYS A 224 16.01 -8.88 -4.15
CA CYS A 224 16.21 -7.45 -4.35
C CYS A 224 16.34 -6.68 -3.02
N PRO A 225 16.92 -5.47 -3.03
CA PRO A 225 16.90 -4.58 -1.87
C PRO A 225 15.48 -4.21 -1.44
N VAL A 226 15.22 -4.22 -0.13
CA VAL A 226 13.97 -3.80 0.48
C VAL A 226 14.23 -2.65 1.46
N THR A 227 13.57 -1.53 1.29
CA THR A 227 13.57 -0.45 2.28
C THR A 227 12.19 -0.36 2.91
N MET A 228 12.11 -0.62 4.21
CA MET A 228 10.88 -0.54 5.00
C MET A 228 10.78 0.84 5.63
N LEU A 229 9.74 1.59 5.28
CA LEU A 229 9.51 2.97 5.69
C LEU A 229 8.29 3.05 6.60
N PHE A 230 8.43 3.63 7.78
CA PHE A 230 7.36 3.77 8.77
C PHE A 230 7.31 5.17 9.34
N GLY A 231 6.10 5.67 9.60
CA GLY A 231 5.90 6.81 10.48
C GLY A 231 5.88 6.37 11.94
N ALA A 232 6.53 7.14 12.83
CA ALA A 232 6.56 6.83 14.25
C ALA A 232 5.20 6.98 14.93
N ASP A 233 4.31 7.80 14.33
CA ASP A 233 2.97 8.08 14.84
C ASP A 233 1.90 7.16 14.22
N ASP A 234 2.27 6.16 13.39
CA ASP A 234 1.32 5.16 12.90
C ASP A 234 0.74 4.39 14.10
N PRO A 235 -0.60 4.31 14.24
CA PRO A 235 -1.22 3.52 15.30
C PRO A 235 -0.90 2.02 15.19
N ARG A 236 -0.43 1.57 14.02
CA ARG A 236 0.13 0.22 13.84
C ARG A 236 1.61 0.26 14.19
N PRO A 237 2.05 -0.40 15.27
CA PRO A 237 3.44 -0.31 15.70
C PRO A 237 4.37 -0.89 14.64
N TRP A 238 5.34 -0.08 14.18
CA TRP A 238 6.35 -0.56 13.23
C TRP A 238 7.14 -1.78 13.75
N THR A 239 7.19 -1.96 15.07
CA THR A 239 7.80 -3.14 15.73
C THR A 239 7.12 -4.45 15.36
N ALA A 240 5.85 -4.44 14.95
CA ALA A 240 5.16 -5.62 14.42
C ALA A 240 5.79 -6.18 13.13
N SER A 241 6.63 -5.39 12.46
CA SER A 241 7.36 -5.80 11.25
C SER A 241 8.80 -6.29 11.53
N GLU A 242 9.22 -6.39 12.79
CA GLU A 242 10.60 -6.80 13.15
C GLU A 242 10.93 -8.21 12.66
N SER A 243 10.02 -9.15 12.85
CA SER A 243 10.20 -10.54 12.41
C SER A 243 10.29 -10.65 10.87
N LEU A 244 9.50 -9.84 10.16
CA LEU A 244 9.57 -9.76 8.69
C LEU A 244 10.90 -9.14 8.23
N LEU A 245 11.34 -8.06 8.88
CA LEU A 245 12.65 -7.44 8.60
C LEU A 245 13.78 -8.45 8.76
N ALA A 246 13.75 -9.24 9.85
CA ALA A 246 14.76 -10.26 10.11
C ALA A 246 14.75 -11.40 9.07
N ALA A 247 13.61 -11.69 8.45
CA ALA A 247 13.48 -12.72 7.43
C ALA A 247 13.91 -12.26 6.02
N LEU A 248 14.01 -10.96 5.79
CA LEU A 248 14.40 -10.38 4.50
C LEU A 248 15.94 -10.29 4.40
N PRO A 249 16.59 -10.96 3.41
CA PRO A 249 18.06 -11.01 3.32
C PRO A 249 18.72 -9.66 3.10
N ASN A 250 18.04 -8.74 2.43
CA ASN A 250 18.56 -7.46 1.93
C ASN A 250 17.67 -6.29 2.32
N ALA A 251 17.27 -6.22 3.60
CA ALA A 251 16.36 -5.20 4.06
C ALA A 251 16.99 -4.21 5.04
N ARG A 252 16.52 -2.97 4.97
CA ARG A 252 16.75 -1.95 5.97
C ARG A 252 15.44 -1.29 6.38
N ARG A 253 15.37 -0.78 7.61
CA ARG A 253 14.22 -0.04 8.13
C ARG A 253 14.59 1.42 8.37
N ILE A 254 13.64 2.30 8.07
CA ILE A 254 13.68 3.72 8.40
C ILE A 254 12.34 4.07 9.08
N VAL A 255 12.44 4.66 10.26
CA VAL A 255 11.30 5.20 11.01
C VAL A 255 11.52 6.69 11.16
N PHE A 256 10.56 7.50 10.76
CA PHE A 256 10.67 8.95 10.86
C PHE A 256 9.54 9.57 11.67
N ASN A 257 9.89 10.58 12.46
CA ASN A 257 8.99 11.23 13.39
C ASN A 257 7.96 12.12 12.65
N CYS A 258 6.85 12.41 13.34
CA CYS A 258 5.81 13.31 12.84
C CYS A 258 5.20 12.83 11.52
N ALA A 259 5.01 11.52 11.39
CA ALA A 259 4.27 10.88 10.31
C ALA A 259 3.55 9.66 10.85
N GLY A 260 2.34 9.44 10.37
CA GLY A 260 1.52 8.28 10.62
C GLY A 260 1.59 7.27 9.48
N HIS A 261 0.45 6.68 9.15
CA HIS A 261 0.32 5.60 8.18
C HIS A 261 0.51 6.05 6.72
N ALA A 262 0.26 7.32 6.39
CA ALA A 262 0.42 7.87 5.05
C ALA A 262 1.50 8.97 5.02
N PRO A 263 2.78 8.61 5.14
CA PRO A 263 3.86 9.57 5.32
C PRO A 263 4.03 10.58 4.19
N TRP A 264 3.64 10.24 2.97
CA TRP A 264 3.68 11.19 1.84
C TRP A 264 2.72 12.37 1.99
N ALA A 265 1.64 12.22 2.77
CA ALA A 265 0.70 13.31 3.04
C ALA A 265 1.24 14.25 4.12
N GLU A 266 1.97 13.73 5.10
CA GLU A 266 2.43 14.46 6.28
C GLU A 266 3.88 14.98 6.14
N ARG A 267 4.73 14.22 5.46
CA ARG A 267 6.16 14.51 5.25
C ARG A 267 6.56 14.28 3.79
N PRO A 268 5.97 15.02 2.83
CA PRO A 268 6.14 14.75 1.39
C PRO A 268 7.60 14.80 0.93
N ALA A 269 8.38 15.79 1.38
CA ALA A 269 9.77 15.96 0.95
C ALA A 269 10.65 14.80 1.45
N ASP A 270 10.55 14.43 2.73
CA ASP A 270 11.32 13.32 3.29
C ASP A 270 10.91 12.00 2.67
N THR A 271 9.59 11.77 2.53
CA THR A 271 9.06 10.55 1.90
C THR A 271 9.57 10.41 0.47
N ARG A 272 9.53 11.49 -0.32
CA ARG A 272 10.08 11.51 -1.67
C ARG A 272 11.55 11.06 -1.68
N GLN A 273 12.40 11.71 -0.87
CA GLN A 273 13.83 11.40 -0.85
C GLN A 273 14.08 9.94 -0.47
N LEU A 274 13.42 9.46 0.58
CA LEU A 274 13.59 8.09 1.06
C LEU A 274 13.15 7.03 0.03
N ILE A 275 12.05 7.29 -0.70
CA ILE A 275 11.59 6.38 -1.74
C ILE A 275 12.52 6.41 -2.96
N ILE A 276 12.99 7.57 -3.37
CA ILE A 276 13.98 7.67 -4.45
C ILE A 276 15.22 6.86 -4.10
N ASP A 277 15.74 7.01 -2.87
CA ASP A 277 16.91 6.26 -2.40
C ASP A 277 16.64 4.74 -2.26
N ALA A 278 15.41 4.36 -1.99
CA ALA A 278 14.98 2.96 -1.91
C ALA A 278 14.90 2.29 -3.28
N LEU A 279 14.39 3.01 -4.29
CA LEU A 279 14.04 2.44 -5.60
C LEU A 279 15.10 2.64 -6.68
N ARG A 280 16.07 3.52 -6.46
CA ARG A 280 17.21 3.65 -7.39
C ARG A 280 18.00 2.33 -7.39
N PRO A 281 18.34 1.77 -8.57
CA PRO A 281 19.30 0.68 -8.63
C PRO A 281 20.54 1.08 -7.87
N ALA A 282 21.07 0.18 -7.05
CA ALA A 282 22.35 0.40 -6.40
C ALA A 282 23.40 0.67 -7.50
N VAL A 283 23.73 1.93 -7.72
CA VAL A 283 24.98 2.27 -8.41
C VAL A 283 26.06 1.74 -7.49
N SER A 284 26.83 0.77 -7.95
CA SER A 284 28.02 0.28 -7.24
C SER A 284 28.87 1.51 -6.89
N ARG A 285 28.73 2.01 -5.66
CA ARG A 285 29.62 3.02 -5.15
C ARG A 285 30.97 2.34 -5.01
N PRO A 286 32.04 2.83 -5.67
CA PRO A 286 33.36 2.39 -5.32
C PRO A 286 33.55 2.66 -3.84
N GLY A 287 34.00 1.65 -3.08
CA GLY A 287 34.12 1.70 -1.63
C GLY A 287 34.91 2.95 -1.21
N TYR A 288 34.22 3.86 -0.53
CA TYR A 288 34.89 4.85 0.28
C TYR A 288 35.21 4.14 1.61
N TYR A 289 36.46 3.71 1.75
CA TYR A 289 37.06 3.52 3.05
C TYR A 289 37.20 4.93 3.65
N VAL A 290 36.51 5.17 4.75
CA VAL A 290 36.79 6.30 5.63
C VAL A 290 37.70 5.74 6.72
N ASP A 291 38.96 6.19 6.73
CA ASP A 291 39.93 6.00 7.83
C ASP A 291 39.45 6.76 9.08
#